data_ca951ed2ec09d1a72e1063da24ce2f6c
#
_entry.id   ca951ed2ec09d1a72e1063da24ce2f6c
#
_cell.length_a   1.000
_cell.length_b   1.000
_cell.length_c   1.000
_cell.angle_alpha   90.00
_cell.angle_beta   90.00
_cell.angle_gamma   90.00
#
_symmetry.space_group_name_H-M   'P 1'
#
loop_
_entity.id
_entity.type
_entity.pdbx_description
1 polymer ?
#
loop_
_entity_poly.entity_id
_entity_poly.type
_entity_poly.pdbx_seq_one_letter_code
_entity_poly.pdbx_strand_id
1 'polypeptide(L)'
;MTRKFASLLALVLVVPLSLAAQDAKTVLQAASKAMGDVRSIQYSGTGHLYALGQAYGPSSAWPQNNVTSYTRTIDYGSRSSREELTQVEPTPPRVGGALPFAGEQKQINLVSGQYAWNQAGNAAQPVVAAAEERQLQIWLTPHGFLKAAMENNATAKKGSGGTIVSFTTGKFKINGTIDSQNMVTGTETWIANPVLGDMPVETTYSGYKDFNGVKFPTMIVQKQGGYPVLDLAVTSVQPNVSLDLPIPEAARTTTLPPVKVTSQKLTDGIWFLAGGSHNSILVEYPTYLVMIEAPLDEARSTAVIAEAKKLAPNKPIKYLINTHHHFDHSGGVRTYVAEGSTIITHEMNKAYYEQAWKAPHTLEPDRLAQNPKKPTFITVKDKYTLADGGRSLEIYPLEGDTHNGGLMMVYLPKEKILVEADDFSWPAGTRSGPRYHANNVNLYRNIQRLKLDVKTIAPLHGEPVPLSELEKLATS
;
A
#
# COMPACT_ATOMS: atom_id res chain seq x y z
N MET A 1 64.63 -10.54 52.51
CA MET A 1 63.73 -9.68 51.72
C MET A 1 62.58 -10.52 51.21
N THR A 2 61.47 -10.58 51.93
CA THR A 2 60.31 -11.38 51.59
C THR A 2 59.20 -10.45 51.08
N ARG A 3 58.86 -10.54 49.79
CA ARG A 3 57.76 -9.81 49.15
C ARG A 3 56.43 -10.58 49.38
N LYS A 4 55.52 -9.96 50.10
CA LYS A 4 54.13 -10.45 50.26
C LYS A 4 53.33 -10.04 49.01
N PHE A 5 52.76 -11.00 48.28
CA PHE A 5 51.74 -10.77 47.25
C PHE A 5 50.36 -10.71 47.96
N ALA A 6 49.70 -9.58 47.81
CA ALA A 6 48.31 -9.41 48.18
C ALA A 6 47.42 -9.74 46.96
N SER A 7 46.66 -10.83 47.07
CA SER A 7 45.64 -11.21 46.06
C SER A 7 44.38 -10.40 46.30
N LEU A 8 44.03 -9.54 45.33
CA LEU A 8 42.76 -8.80 45.32
C LEU A 8 41.71 -9.69 44.71
N LEU A 9 40.73 -10.13 45.52
CA LEU A 9 39.59 -10.90 45.05
C LEU A 9 38.53 -9.93 44.55
N ALA A 10 38.37 -9.85 43.21
CA ALA A 10 37.32 -9.06 42.55
C ALA A 10 35.99 -9.84 42.64
N LEU A 11 35.08 -9.33 43.47
CA LEU A 11 33.71 -9.83 43.58
C LEU A 11 32.90 -9.34 42.40
N VAL A 12 32.67 -10.20 41.40
CA VAL A 12 31.79 -9.91 40.27
C VAL A 12 30.34 -10.02 40.76
N LEU A 13 29.69 -8.90 40.93
CA LEU A 13 28.25 -8.82 41.16
C LEU A 13 27.53 -9.23 39.86
N VAL A 14 27.08 -10.47 39.78
CA VAL A 14 26.13 -10.92 38.76
C VAL A 14 24.75 -10.41 39.17
N VAL A 15 24.33 -9.28 38.61
CA VAL A 15 22.97 -8.80 38.73
C VAL A 15 22.09 -9.70 37.85
N PRO A 16 21.07 -10.37 38.36
CA PRO A 16 20.24 -11.26 37.55
C PRO A 16 19.39 -10.44 36.57
N LEU A 17 19.61 -10.64 35.29
CA LEU A 17 18.77 -10.17 34.16
C LEU A 17 17.38 -10.86 34.12
N SER A 18 17.01 -11.62 35.19
CA SER A 18 15.80 -12.44 35.21
C SER A 18 14.52 -11.72 35.65
N LEU A 19 14.58 -10.45 36.06
CA LEU A 19 13.41 -9.71 36.57
C LEU A 19 12.46 -9.18 35.45
N ALA A 20 12.92 -9.04 34.21
CA ALA A 20 12.08 -8.52 33.13
C ALA A 20 11.20 -9.58 32.44
N ALA A 21 11.63 -10.84 32.40
CA ALA A 21 10.91 -11.93 31.73
C ALA A 21 9.76 -12.54 32.56
N GLN A 22 9.79 -12.37 33.84
CA GLN A 22 8.78 -12.94 34.76
C GLN A 22 7.45 -12.19 34.70
N ASP A 23 7.42 -11.01 34.10
CA ASP A 23 6.29 -10.10 34.20
C ASP A 23 5.31 -10.20 33.01
N ALA A 24 5.76 -10.60 31.83
CA ALA A 24 4.90 -10.64 30.65
C ALA A 24 3.67 -11.56 30.84
N LYS A 25 3.87 -12.76 31.35
CA LYS A 25 2.78 -13.71 31.59
C LYS A 25 1.76 -13.18 32.61
N THR A 26 2.25 -12.57 33.68
CA THR A 26 1.40 -11.95 34.72
C THR A 26 0.61 -10.78 34.16
N VAL A 27 1.25 -9.90 33.37
CA VAL A 27 0.59 -8.76 32.73
C VAL A 27 -0.48 -9.23 31.73
N LEU A 28 -0.16 -10.22 30.89
CA LEU A 28 -1.09 -10.77 29.90
C LEU A 28 -2.29 -11.46 30.59
N GLN A 29 -2.07 -12.21 31.65
CA GLN A 29 -3.16 -12.86 32.43
C GLN A 29 -4.06 -11.82 33.08
N ALA A 30 -3.48 -10.75 33.65
CA ALA A 30 -4.25 -9.66 34.24
C ALA A 30 -5.10 -8.93 33.20
N ALA A 31 -4.54 -8.65 32.01
CA ALA A 31 -5.24 -8.02 30.92
C ALA A 31 -6.35 -8.91 30.34
N SER A 32 -6.09 -10.20 30.14
CA SER A 32 -7.10 -11.16 29.68
C SER A 32 -8.27 -11.27 30.66
N LYS A 33 -7.99 -11.33 31.96
CA LYS A 33 -9.02 -11.33 33.01
C LYS A 33 -9.82 -10.04 33.02
N ALA A 34 -9.15 -8.88 32.89
CA ALA A 34 -9.81 -7.58 32.93
C ALA A 34 -10.68 -7.30 31.69
N MET A 35 -10.27 -7.80 30.52
CA MET A 35 -10.97 -7.60 29.24
C MET A 35 -12.03 -8.68 28.98
N GLY A 36 -11.98 -9.79 29.69
CA GLY A 36 -12.81 -10.97 29.43
C GLY A 36 -12.21 -11.84 28.32
N ASP A 37 -12.22 -13.16 28.53
CA ASP A 37 -11.75 -14.10 27.51
C ASP A 37 -12.85 -14.41 26.50
N VAL A 38 -12.47 -14.44 25.22
CA VAL A 38 -13.38 -14.75 24.11
C VAL A 38 -12.71 -15.73 23.15
N ARG A 39 -13.47 -16.70 22.64
CA ARG A 39 -13.05 -17.54 21.54
C ARG A 39 -13.15 -16.80 20.20
N SER A 40 -14.24 -16.06 20.05
CA SER A 40 -14.55 -15.30 18.84
C SER A 40 -15.22 -13.99 19.23
N ILE A 41 -15.22 -13.03 18.32
CA ILE A 41 -15.85 -11.74 18.53
C ILE A 41 -16.42 -11.21 17.20
N GLN A 42 -17.59 -10.60 17.27
CA GLN A 42 -18.12 -9.78 16.19
C GLN A 42 -18.28 -8.37 16.70
N TYR A 43 -17.85 -7.39 15.91
CA TYR A 43 -18.08 -5.99 16.20
C TYR A 43 -18.53 -5.25 14.93
N SER A 44 -19.40 -4.26 15.13
CA SER A 44 -19.97 -3.47 14.04
C SER A 44 -19.91 -1.99 14.37
N GLY A 45 -19.89 -1.15 13.34
CA GLY A 45 -19.78 0.28 13.49
C GLY A 45 -19.86 1.05 12.16
N THR A 46 -19.46 2.30 12.23
CA THR A 46 -19.33 3.22 11.08
C THR A 46 -18.04 4.02 11.23
N GLY A 47 -17.57 4.67 10.18
CA GLY A 47 -16.34 5.45 10.25
C GLY A 47 -15.80 5.84 8.89
N HIS A 48 -14.48 5.78 8.73
CA HIS A 48 -13.82 6.14 7.49
C HIS A 48 -12.74 5.12 7.11
N LEU A 49 -12.60 4.88 5.81
CA LEU A 49 -11.45 4.25 5.19
C LEU A 49 -10.66 5.27 4.40
N TYR A 50 -9.35 5.15 4.42
CA TYR A 50 -8.45 6.04 3.70
C TYR A 50 -7.67 5.26 2.65
N ALA A 51 -7.56 5.83 1.45
CA ALA A 51 -6.87 5.20 0.33
C ALA A 51 -5.35 5.31 0.50
N LEU A 52 -4.73 4.22 0.96
CA LEU A 52 -3.29 4.11 1.21
C LEU A 52 -2.48 4.55 -0.02
N GLY A 53 -1.59 5.53 0.17
CA GLY A 53 -0.67 5.97 -0.86
C GLY A 53 -1.29 6.77 -2.01
N GLN A 54 -2.55 7.23 -1.86
CA GLN A 54 -3.32 7.90 -2.91
C GLN A 54 -3.53 9.40 -2.67
N ALA A 55 -2.59 10.06 -1.98
CA ALA A 55 -2.70 11.48 -1.63
C ALA A 55 -2.71 12.37 -2.88
N TYR A 56 -3.47 13.47 -2.83
CA TYR A 56 -3.48 14.48 -3.88
C TYR A 56 -2.11 15.13 -4.12
N GLY A 57 -1.36 15.34 -3.06
CA GLY A 57 0.03 15.79 -3.12
C GLY A 57 0.84 15.13 -2.02
N PRO A 58 2.18 15.15 -2.09
CA PRO A 58 3.07 14.44 -1.16
C PRO A 58 2.88 14.77 0.32
N SER A 59 2.34 15.95 0.64
CA SER A 59 2.07 16.38 2.02
C SER A 59 0.59 16.35 2.38
N SER A 60 -0.27 15.89 1.47
CA SER A 60 -1.72 15.83 1.70
C SER A 60 -2.07 14.55 2.48
N ALA A 61 -3.15 14.61 3.25
CA ALA A 61 -3.75 13.43 3.83
C ALA A 61 -4.23 12.47 2.73
N TRP A 62 -4.25 11.18 3.04
CA TRP A 62 -4.85 10.22 2.13
C TRP A 62 -6.36 10.43 2.01
N PRO A 63 -6.92 10.31 0.80
CA PRO A 63 -8.33 10.57 0.58
C PRO A 63 -9.19 9.54 1.31
N GLN A 64 -10.25 10.02 1.98
CA GLN A 64 -11.15 9.18 2.76
C GLN A 64 -12.45 8.84 2.00
N ASN A 65 -13.04 7.70 2.34
CA ASN A 65 -14.41 7.32 2.05
C ASN A 65 -15.19 7.16 3.36
N ASN A 66 -16.47 7.47 3.34
CA ASN A 66 -17.35 7.22 4.47
C ASN A 66 -17.75 5.75 4.51
N VAL A 67 -17.52 5.08 5.63
CA VAL A 67 -17.98 3.72 5.90
C VAL A 67 -19.34 3.81 6.59
N THR A 68 -20.38 3.51 5.84
CA THR A 68 -21.78 3.58 6.32
C THR A 68 -22.19 2.33 7.08
N SER A 69 -21.50 1.21 6.87
CA SER A 69 -21.66 -0.02 7.62
C SER A 69 -20.35 -0.78 7.65
N TYR A 70 -19.98 -1.27 8.82
CA TYR A 70 -18.83 -2.14 9.04
C TYR A 70 -19.21 -3.25 9.98
N THR A 71 -18.89 -4.48 9.66
CA THR A 71 -18.99 -5.64 10.54
C THR A 71 -17.80 -6.55 10.34
N ARG A 72 -17.13 -6.89 11.44
CA ARG A 72 -16.05 -7.86 11.41
C ARG A 72 -16.28 -8.94 12.43
N THR A 73 -16.24 -10.19 11.97
CA THR A 73 -16.30 -11.40 12.81
C THR A 73 -14.95 -12.09 12.77
N ILE A 74 -14.42 -12.42 13.94
CA ILE A 74 -13.11 -13.09 14.10
C ILE A 74 -13.31 -14.32 14.98
N ASP A 75 -12.83 -15.47 14.53
CA ASP A 75 -12.59 -16.64 15.39
C ASP A 75 -11.07 -16.81 15.57
N TYR A 76 -10.61 -16.58 16.79
CA TYR A 76 -9.18 -16.62 17.11
C TYR A 76 -8.63 -18.04 17.11
N GLY A 77 -9.48 -19.05 17.42
CA GLY A 77 -9.06 -20.45 17.45
C GLY A 77 -8.80 -21.01 16.05
N SER A 78 -9.67 -20.73 15.10
CA SER A 78 -9.49 -21.12 13.68
C SER A 78 -8.64 -20.14 12.90
N ARG A 79 -8.25 -19.00 13.49
CA ARG A 79 -7.54 -17.91 12.84
C ARG A 79 -8.27 -17.46 11.57
N SER A 80 -9.58 -17.26 11.70
CA SER A 80 -10.46 -16.89 10.60
C SER A 80 -11.11 -15.54 10.86
N SER A 81 -11.30 -14.75 9.79
CA SER A 81 -11.99 -13.47 9.86
C SER A 81 -12.85 -13.25 8.62
N ARG A 82 -14.04 -12.71 8.85
CA ARG A 82 -14.94 -12.16 7.83
C ARG A 82 -15.17 -10.70 8.15
N GLU A 83 -14.81 -9.84 7.22
CA GLU A 83 -14.98 -8.40 7.28
C GLU A 83 -15.94 -7.98 6.16
N GLU A 84 -17.01 -7.30 6.52
CA GLU A 84 -17.99 -6.74 5.60
C GLU A 84 -18.07 -5.25 5.81
N LEU A 85 -17.98 -4.50 4.75
CA LEU A 85 -18.15 -3.05 4.81
C LEU A 85 -18.89 -2.51 3.60
N THR A 86 -19.61 -1.42 3.82
CA THR A 86 -20.23 -0.61 2.78
C THR A 86 -19.65 0.79 2.89
N GLN A 87 -19.19 1.32 1.77
CA GLN A 87 -18.63 2.66 1.71
C GLN A 87 -19.26 3.51 0.60
N VAL A 88 -19.21 4.82 0.80
CA VAL A 88 -19.63 5.83 -0.18
C VAL A 88 -18.56 6.90 -0.30
N GLU A 89 -18.46 7.53 -1.47
CA GLU A 89 -17.62 8.72 -1.61
C GLU A 89 -18.21 9.88 -0.78
N PRO A 90 -17.37 10.73 -0.17
CA PRO A 90 -17.86 11.88 0.59
C PRO A 90 -18.50 12.95 -0.32
N THR A 91 -19.31 13.81 0.28
CA THR A 91 -19.86 14.99 -0.39
C THR A 91 -19.36 16.25 0.34
N PRO A 92 -18.64 17.17 -0.33
CA PRO A 92 -18.21 17.12 -1.74
C PRO A 92 -17.24 15.96 -2.03
N PRO A 93 -17.09 15.58 -3.32
CA PRO A 93 -16.14 14.54 -3.69
C PRO A 93 -14.72 14.85 -3.23
N ARG A 94 -14.01 13.83 -2.78
CA ARG A 94 -12.60 13.96 -2.37
C ARG A 94 -11.70 14.31 -3.54
N VAL A 95 -10.57 14.94 -3.26
CA VAL A 95 -9.41 15.01 -4.14
C VAL A 95 -8.42 13.91 -3.76
N GLY A 96 -7.58 13.50 -4.72
CA GLY A 96 -6.64 12.39 -4.56
C GLY A 96 -7.10 11.14 -5.31
N GLY A 97 -6.24 10.14 -5.31
CA GLY A 97 -6.43 8.90 -6.07
C GLY A 97 -7.48 7.95 -5.51
N ALA A 98 -7.27 6.69 -5.79
CA ALA A 98 -8.18 5.56 -5.70
C ALA A 98 -9.28 5.58 -6.77
N LEU A 99 -9.79 4.38 -7.04
CA LEU A 99 -10.82 4.19 -8.06
C LEU A 99 -12.08 5.00 -7.73
N PRO A 100 -12.53 5.87 -8.65
CA PRO A 100 -13.82 6.52 -8.49
C PRO A 100 -14.95 5.50 -8.65
N PHE A 101 -16.00 5.64 -7.84
CA PHE A 101 -17.20 4.80 -7.93
C PHE A 101 -18.45 5.64 -7.69
N ALA A 102 -19.60 5.14 -8.14
CA ALA A 102 -20.88 5.78 -7.91
C ALA A 102 -21.70 4.98 -6.90
N GLY A 103 -22.41 5.69 -6.01
CA GLY A 103 -23.29 5.08 -5.02
C GLY A 103 -22.56 4.30 -3.92
N GLU A 104 -23.15 3.21 -3.48
CA GLU A 104 -22.59 2.34 -2.44
C GLU A 104 -21.67 1.27 -3.05
N GLN A 105 -20.52 1.08 -2.42
CA GLN A 105 -19.62 -0.03 -2.73
C GLN A 105 -19.54 -0.97 -1.54
N LYS A 106 -19.99 -2.21 -1.74
CA LYS A 106 -19.90 -3.27 -0.74
C LYS A 106 -18.64 -4.11 -0.97
N GLN A 107 -17.93 -4.42 0.13
CA GLN A 107 -16.77 -5.29 0.14
C GLN A 107 -16.93 -6.36 1.21
N ILE A 108 -16.53 -7.60 0.89
CA ILE A 108 -16.48 -8.71 1.84
C ILE A 108 -15.13 -9.38 1.71
N ASN A 109 -14.31 -9.22 2.73
CA ASN A 109 -12.95 -9.72 2.82
C ASN A 109 -12.88 -10.88 3.80
N LEU A 110 -12.33 -12.01 3.37
CA LEU A 110 -12.29 -13.23 4.17
C LEU A 110 -10.86 -13.77 4.25
N VAL A 111 -10.54 -14.36 5.39
CA VAL A 111 -9.30 -15.11 5.59
C VAL A 111 -9.56 -16.28 6.52
N SER A 112 -8.95 -17.43 6.20
CA SER A 112 -8.93 -18.62 7.07
C SER A 112 -7.59 -19.33 6.91
N GLY A 113 -6.79 -19.35 7.98
CA GLY A 113 -5.41 -19.83 7.92
C GLY A 113 -4.62 -19.08 6.84
N GLN A 114 -4.03 -19.81 5.92
CA GLN A 114 -3.21 -19.26 4.83
C GLN A 114 -3.99 -18.85 3.57
N TYR A 115 -5.33 -18.90 3.60
CA TYR A 115 -6.17 -18.64 2.44
C TYR A 115 -6.96 -17.35 2.62
N ALA A 116 -6.92 -16.48 1.60
CA ALA A 116 -7.73 -15.28 1.56
C ALA A 116 -8.53 -15.19 0.24
N TRP A 117 -9.73 -14.65 0.36
CA TRP A 117 -10.59 -14.39 -0.78
C TRP A 117 -11.52 -13.22 -0.51
N ASN A 118 -12.00 -12.60 -1.56
CA ASN A 118 -13.12 -11.68 -1.51
C ASN A 118 -14.38 -12.40 -1.95
N GLN A 119 -15.52 -11.97 -1.46
CA GLN A 119 -16.82 -12.47 -1.91
C GLN A 119 -17.52 -11.39 -2.76
N ALA A 120 -17.85 -11.74 -4.00
CA ALA A 120 -18.63 -10.92 -4.91
C ALA A 120 -19.90 -11.69 -5.28
N GLY A 121 -21.05 -11.29 -4.71
CA GLY A 121 -22.26 -12.10 -4.76
C GLY A 121 -22.02 -13.50 -4.19
N ASN A 122 -22.24 -14.54 -4.98
CA ASN A 122 -22.00 -15.93 -4.59
C ASN A 122 -20.60 -16.45 -5.00
N ALA A 123 -19.80 -15.64 -5.66
CA ALA A 123 -18.49 -16.05 -6.15
C ALA A 123 -17.38 -15.71 -5.15
N ALA A 124 -16.51 -16.68 -4.89
CA ALA A 124 -15.27 -16.47 -4.16
C ALA A 124 -14.16 -16.06 -5.16
N GLN A 125 -13.55 -14.93 -4.91
CA GLN A 125 -12.42 -14.40 -5.68
C GLN A 125 -11.14 -14.54 -4.84
N PRO A 126 -10.26 -15.52 -5.13
CA PRO A 126 -9.01 -15.69 -4.39
C PRO A 126 -8.13 -14.44 -4.44
N VAL A 127 -7.57 -14.07 -3.29
CA VAL A 127 -6.62 -12.96 -3.15
C VAL A 127 -5.42 -13.45 -2.35
N VAL A 128 -4.62 -14.32 -2.96
CA VAL A 128 -3.52 -15.05 -2.30
C VAL A 128 -2.57 -14.09 -1.58
N ALA A 129 -2.20 -12.97 -2.22
CA ALA A 129 -1.30 -11.98 -1.66
C ALA A 129 -1.82 -11.32 -0.36
N ALA A 130 -3.14 -11.29 -0.14
CA ALA A 130 -3.72 -10.65 1.03
C ALA A 130 -3.76 -11.56 2.27
N ALA A 131 -3.44 -12.83 2.15
CA ALA A 131 -3.64 -13.80 3.23
C ALA A 131 -2.81 -13.45 4.47
N GLU A 132 -1.54 -13.15 4.29
CA GLU A 132 -0.61 -12.86 5.38
C GLU A 132 -1.00 -11.58 6.13
N GLU A 133 -1.32 -10.52 5.41
CA GLU A 133 -1.75 -9.26 6.01
C GLU A 133 -3.10 -9.41 6.73
N ARG A 134 -4.07 -10.12 6.15
CA ARG A 134 -5.36 -10.35 6.80
C ARG A 134 -5.23 -11.22 8.06
N GLN A 135 -4.28 -12.16 8.10
CA GLN A 135 -3.93 -12.90 9.32
C GLN A 135 -3.31 -11.98 10.37
N LEU A 136 -2.37 -11.13 9.97
CA LEU A 136 -1.77 -10.14 10.86
C LEU A 136 -2.84 -9.24 11.50
N GLN A 137 -3.82 -8.78 10.72
CA GLN A 137 -4.92 -7.94 11.21
C GLN A 137 -5.81 -8.62 12.28
N ILE A 138 -5.82 -9.95 12.38
CA ILE A 138 -6.47 -10.66 13.50
C ILE A 138 -5.72 -10.39 14.79
N TRP A 139 -4.38 -10.45 14.76
CA TRP A 139 -3.51 -10.23 15.91
C TRP A 139 -3.36 -8.76 16.30
N LEU A 140 -3.69 -7.84 15.39
CA LEU A 140 -3.75 -6.40 15.69
C LEU A 140 -5.12 -5.97 16.26
N THR A 141 -5.93 -6.88 16.82
CA THR A 141 -7.10 -6.57 17.62
C THR A 141 -6.77 -6.75 19.11
N PRO A 142 -7.47 -6.09 20.06
CA PRO A 142 -7.09 -6.15 21.48
C PRO A 142 -7.01 -7.58 22.03
N HIS A 143 -8.04 -8.39 21.79
CA HIS A 143 -8.08 -9.80 22.25
C HIS A 143 -7.15 -10.69 21.44
N GLY A 144 -7.01 -10.43 20.12
CA GLY A 144 -6.07 -11.14 19.25
C GLY A 144 -4.63 -10.93 19.70
N PHE A 145 -4.28 -9.70 20.05
CA PHE A 145 -2.96 -9.37 20.60
C PHE A 145 -2.63 -10.17 21.86
N LEU A 146 -3.55 -10.21 22.82
CA LEU A 146 -3.34 -10.96 24.08
C LEU A 146 -3.13 -12.46 23.79
N LYS A 147 -3.96 -13.06 22.93
CA LYS A 147 -3.84 -14.46 22.55
C LYS A 147 -2.51 -14.77 21.86
N ALA A 148 -2.17 -13.99 20.85
CA ALA A 148 -0.91 -14.15 20.13
C ALA A 148 0.31 -13.94 21.04
N ALA A 149 0.28 -12.97 21.95
CA ALA A 149 1.35 -12.74 22.91
C ALA A 149 1.53 -13.91 23.89
N MET A 150 0.45 -14.54 24.35
CA MET A 150 0.51 -15.72 25.20
C MET A 150 1.09 -16.95 24.51
N GLU A 151 0.88 -17.07 23.19
CA GLU A 151 1.38 -18.19 22.37
C GLU A 151 2.84 -18.03 21.93
N ASN A 152 3.40 -16.79 21.94
CA ASN A 152 4.66 -16.46 21.26
C ASN A 152 5.78 -15.92 22.18
N ASN A 153 5.93 -16.45 23.41
CA ASN A 153 7.02 -16.13 24.34
C ASN A 153 7.25 -14.61 24.51
N ALA A 154 6.18 -13.87 24.76
CA ALA A 154 6.22 -12.42 24.87
C ALA A 154 7.14 -11.93 26.00
N THR A 155 7.74 -10.78 25.80
CA THR A 155 8.50 -10.03 26.82
C THR A 155 7.74 -8.77 27.22
N ALA A 156 7.97 -8.26 28.41
CA ALA A 156 7.34 -7.04 28.89
C ALA A 156 8.37 -6.04 29.42
N LYS A 157 8.12 -4.75 29.18
CA LYS A 157 8.91 -3.65 29.74
C LYS A 157 8.00 -2.46 30.06
N LYS A 158 8.37 -1.65 31.06
CA LYS A 158 7.67 -0.38 31.33
C LYS A 158 7.83 0.61 30.16
N GLY A 159 6.73 1.26 29.79
CA GLY A 159 6.67 2.35 28.83
C GLY A 159 5.95 3.56 29.42
N SER A 160 5.90 4.68 28.69
CA SER A 160 5.26 5.93 29.14
C SER A 160 3.73 5.80 29.28
N GLY A 161 3.09 4.96 28.46
CA GLY A 161 1.63 4.77 28.48
C GLY A 161 1.16 3.50 29.18
N GLY A 162 2.05 2.75 29.84
CA GLY A 162 1.76 1.47 30.46
C GLY A 162 2.87 0.46 30.28
N THR A 163 2.53 -0.83 30.26
CA THR A 163 3.47 -1.91 29.99
C THR A 163 3.47 -2.23 28.49
N ILE A 164 4.64 -2.17 27.86
CA ILE A 164 4.83 -2.60 26.47
C ILE A 164 5.14 -4.09 26.48
N VAL A 165 4.27 -4.86 25.83
CA VAL A 165 4.47 -6.30 25.60
C VAL A 165 4.87 -6.51 24.16
N SER A 166 5.92 -7.32 23.93
CA SER A 166 6.50 -7.55 22.60
C SER A 166 6.69 -9.02 22.34
N PHE A 167 6.36 -9.46 21.12
CA PHE A 167 6.59 -10.83 20.66
C PHE A 167 6.81 -10.84 19.13
N THR A 168 7.23 -11.99 18.61
CA THR A 168 7.36 -12.22 17.15
C THR A 168 6.47 -13.40 16.76
N THR A 169 5.71 -13.24 15.69
CA THR A 169 4.92 -14.31 15.07
C THR A 169 5.15 -14.31 13.55
N GLY A 170 5.60 -15.45 13.01
CA GLY A 170 6.11 -15.49 11.64
C GLY A 170 7.25 -14.48 11.46
N LYS A 171 7.13 -13.59 10.46
CA LYS A 171 8.10 -12.52 10.21
C LYS A 171 7.77 -11.21 10.95
N PHE A 172 6.62 -11.12 11.61
CA PHE A 172 6.14 -9.88 12.23
C PHE A 172 6.56 -9.77 13.68
N LYS A 173 7.23 -8.69 14.02
CA LYS A 173 7.40 -8.24 15.40
C LYS A 173 6.21 -7.37 15.77
N ILE A 174 5.50 -7.73 16.83
CA ILE A 174 4.32 -7.00 17.32
C ILE A 174 4.60 -6.47 18.72
N ASN A 175 4.36 -5.20 18.91
CA ASN A 175 4.35 -4.54 20.21
C ASN A 175 2.90 -4.18 20.57
N GLY A 176 2.54 -4.26 21.84
CA GLY A 176 1.26 -3.76 22.33
C GLY A 176 1.43 -3.07 23.66
N THR A 177 0.65 -2.03 23.89
CA THR A 177 0.63 -1.28 25.16
C THR A 177 -0.57 -1.69 25.99
N ILE A 178 -0.31 -2.09 27.23
CA ILE A 178 -1.34 -2.42 28.23
C ILE A 178 -1.25 -1.36 29.34
N ASP A 179 -2.35 -0.64 29.58
CA ASP A 179 -2.42 0.44 30.54
C ASP A 179 -2.55 -0.05 32.00
N SER A 180 -2.64 0.90 32.93
CA SER A 180 -2.80 0.61 34.39
C SER A 180 -4.15 -0.01 34.73
N GLN A 181 -5.14 0.03 33.83
CA GLN A 181 -6.42 -0.64 34.00
C GLN A 181 -6.45 -2.03 33.33
N ASN A 182 -5.29 -2.49 32.86
CA ASN A 182 -5.10 -3.73 32.11
C ASN A 182 -5.86 -3.76 30.76
N MET A 183 -6.08 -2.61 30.12
CA MET A 183 -6.65 -2.53 28.77
C MET A 183 -5.52 -2.44 27.74
N VAL A 184 -5.67 -3.13 26.62
CA VAL A 184 -4.79 -2.95 25.45
C VAL A 184 -5.13 -1.62 24.80
N THR A 185 -4.25 -0.63 24.87
CA THR A 185 -4.52 0.72 24.33
C THR A 185 -3.94 0.94 22.94
N GLY A 186 -3.06 0.06 22.49
CA GLY A 186 -2.52 0.14 21.13
C GLY A 186 -1.69 -1.09 20.77
N THR A 187 -1.54 -1.30 19.46
CA THR A 187 -0.62 -2.27 18.87
C THR A 187 0.21 -1.60 17.78
N GLU A 188 1.43 -2.08 17.60
CA GLU A 188 2.37 -1.61 16.58
C GLU A 188 3.08 -2.79 15.94
N THR A 189 3.24 -2.74 14.64
CA THR A 189 4.05 -3.67 13.85
C THR A 189 4.60 -2.97 12.61
N TRP A 190 5.41 -3.67 11.83
CA TRP A 190 5.96 -3.16 10.58
C TRP A 190 5.67 -4.15 9.45
N ILE A 191 5.30 -3.63 8.29
CA ILE A 191 5.12 -4.40 7.05
C ILE A 191 5.99 -3.81 5.95
N ALA A 192 6.45 -4.65 5.03
CA ALA A 192 7.21 -4.17 3.88
C ALA A 192 6.30 -3.39 2.94
N ASN A 193 6.75 -2.21 2.51
CA ASN A 193 6.08 -1.40 1.51
C ASN A 193 7.07 -0.95 0.44
N PRO A 194 6.79 -1.11 -0.85
CA PRO A 194 7.73 -0.76 -1.92
C PRO A 194 8.18 0.71 -1.92
N VAL A 195 7.31 1.62 -1.45
CA VAL A 195 7.57 3.07 -1.43
C VAL A 195 8.13 3.54 -0.09
N LEU A 196 7.54 3.06 1.02
CA LEU A 196 7.84 3.54 2.39
C LEU A 196 8.79 2.62 3.16
N GLY A 197 9.29 1.54 2.57
CA GLY A 197 10.19 0.61 3.25
C GLY A 197 9.53 -0.19 4.35
N ASP A 198 10.17 -0.30 5.51
CA ASP A 198 9.63 -0.95 6.70
C ASP A 198 8.54 -0.05 7.30
N MET A 199 7.36 -0.09 6.72
CA MET A 199 6.24 0.80 7.03
C MET A 199 5.59 0.43 8.37
N PRO A 200 5.52 1.36 9.35
CA PRO A 200 4.82 1.10 10.61
C PRO A 200 3.31 1.00 10.41
N VAL A 201 2.70 0.04 11.10
CA VAL A 201 1.26 -0.13 11.26
C VAL A 201 0.94 0.03 12.75
N GLU A 202 0.24 1.10 13.07
CA GLU A 202 -0.10 1.49 14.44
C GLU A 202 -1.61 1.48 14.61
N THR A 203 -2.11 0.76 15.61
CA THR A 203 -3.55 0.77 15.93
C THR A 203 -3.75 1.26 17.35
N THR A 204 -4.62 2.21 17.55
CA THR A 204 -5.01 2.72 18.88
C THR A 204 -6.45 2.32 19.21
N TYR A 205 -6.68 2.00 20.49
CA TYR A 205 -7.96 1.57 21.03
C TYR A 205 -8.33 2.46 22.20
N SER A 206 -9.56 2.99 22.18
CA SER A 206 -10.05 3.87 23.24
C SER A 206 -11.55 3.71 23.48
N GLY A 207 -12.06 4.33 24.58
CA GLY A 207 -13.47 4.30 24.88
C GLY A 207 -14.00 2.91 25.27
N TYR A 208 -13.21 2.13 26.00
CA TYR A 208 -13.61 0.78 26.42
C TYR A 208 -14.96 0.75 27.12
N LYS A 209 -15.84 -0.16 26.69
CA LYS A 209 -17.13 -0.46 27.32
C LYS A 209 -17.27 -1.96 27.55
N ASP A 210 -18.14 -2.32 28.49
CA ASP A 210 -18.50 -3.71 28.75
C ASP A 210 -19.63 -4.13 27.80
N PHE A 211 -19.41 -5.24 27.12
CA PHE A 211 -20.38 -5.89 26.25
C PHE A 211 -20.56 -7.33 26.71
N ASN A 212 -21.51 -7.56 27.62
CA ASN A 212 -21.81 -8.88 28.19
C ASN A 212 -20.60 -9.55 28.86
N GLY A 213 -19.87 -8.80 29.68
CA GLY A 213 -18.67 -9.27 30.42
C GLY A 213 -17.36 -9.22 29.59
N VAL A 214 -17.41 -8.71 28.38
CA VAL A 214 -16.23 -8.51 27.53
C VAL A 214 -16.03 -7.03 27.30
N LYS A 215 -14.86 -6.51 27.67
CA LYS A 215 -14.48 -5.12 27.43
C LYS A 215 -13.88 -4.97 26.03
N PHE A 216 -14.45 -4.08 25.24
CA PHE A 216 -14.00 -3.79 23.88
C PHE A 216 -13.99 -2.27 23.63
N PRO A 217 -13.04 -1.76 22.80
CA PRO A 217 -12.97 -0.34 22.50
C PRO A 217 -14.16 0.11 21.62
N THR A 218 -14.66 1.32 21.86
CA THR A 218 -15.65 1.96 20.99
C THR A 218 -15.02 2.81 19.91
N MET A 219 -13.71 3.07 19.98
CA MET A 219 -12.95 3.75 18.94
C MET A 219 -11.72 2.93 18.58
N ILE A 220 -11.55 2.68 17.29
CA ILE A 220 -10.39 2.01 16.70
C ILE A 220 -9.85 2.90 15.61
N VAL A 221 -8.57 3.31 15.72
CA VAL A 221 -7.88 4.10 14.68
C VAL A 221 -6.62 3.36 14.29
N GLN A 222 -6.51 3.02 13.00
CA GLN A 222 -5.30 2.42 12.45
C GLN A 222 -4.60 3.40 11.51
N LYS A 223 -3.28 3.49 11.66
CA LYS A 223 -2.39 4.25 10.80
C LYS A 223 -1.39 3.32 10.12
N GLN A 224 -1.03 3.65 8.90
CA GLN A 224 0.06 3.03 8.17
C GLN A 224 0.98 4.14 7.64
N GLY A 225 2.29 3.99 7.82
CA GLY A 225 3.23 5.04 7.42
C GLY A 225 3.00 6.41 8.09
N GLY A 226 2.33 6.44 9.26
CA GLY A 226 1.97 7.65 9.99
C GLY A 226 0.63 8.28 9.62
N TYR A 227 -0.04 7.81 8.56
CA TYR A 227 -1.34 8.33 8.10
C TYR A 227 -2.48 7.38 8.46
N PRO A 228 -3.69 7.88 8.77
CA PRO A 228 -4.84 7.01 9.02
C PRO A 228 -5.20 6.20 7.78
N VAL A 229 -5.56 4.92 7.99
CA VAL A 229 -6.14 4.02 6.97
C VAL A 229 -7.54 3.58 7.36
N LEU A 230 -7.84 3.56 8.66
CA LEU A 230 -9.14 3.25 9.23
C LEU A 230 -9.37 4.11 10.46
N ASP A 231 -10.53 4.72 10.59
CA ASP A 231 -11.12 5.10 11.87
C ASP A 231 -12.51 4.49 11.98
N LEU A 232 -12.81 3.89 13.11
CA LEU A 232 -14.04 3.15 13.32
C LEU A 232 -14.65 3.48 14.68
N ALA A 233 -15.88 3.97 14.66
CA ALA A 233 -16.73 4.09 15.82
C ALA A 233 -17.54 2.79 15.98
N VAL A 234 -17.18 1.97 16.95
CA VAL A 234 -17.82 0.69 17.24
C VAL A 234 -19.11 0.94 18.02
N THR A 235 -20.20 0.44 17.50
CA THR A 235 -21.56 0.62 18.08
C THR A 235 -22.09 -0.65 18.75
N SER A 236 -21.66 -1.83 18.29
CA SER A 236 -22.08 -3.10 18.88
C SER A 236 -20.95 -4.12 18.90
N VAL A 237 -20.95 -4.97 19.92
CA VAL A 237 -20.00 -6.09 20.06
C VAL A 237 -20.75 -7.31 20.56
N GLN A 238 -20.51 -8.46 19.94
CA GLN A 238 -21.07 -9.75 20.33
C GLN A 238 -19.90 -10.74 20.55
N PRO A 239 -19.63 -11.14 21.80
CA PRO A 239 -18.63 -12.14 22.11
C PRO A 239 -19.12 -13.55 21.79
N ASN A 240 -18.19 -14.43 21.46
CA ASN A 240 -18.40 -15.87 21.26
C ASN A 240 -19.40 -16.24 20.16
N VAL A 241 -19.46 -15.43 19.10
CA VAL A 241 -20.26 -15.68 17.91
C VAL A 241 -19.65 -16.82 17.09
N SER A 242 -20.47 -17.74 16.59
CA SER A 242 -20.00 -18.78 15.69
C SER A 242 -19.61 -18.18 14.33
N LEU A 243 -18.43 -18.53 13.85
CA LEU A 243 -17.97 -18.22 12.50
C LEU A 243 -17.66 -19.54 11.78
N ASP A 244 -18.62 -20.00 10.97
CA ASP A 244 -18.37 -21.08 10.03
C ASP A 244 -17.89 -20.48 8.70
N LEU A 245 -16.64 -20.75 8.36
CA LEU A 245 -16.00 -20.18 7.18
C LEU A 245 -15.29 -21.27 6.37
N PRO A 246 -16.05 -22.05 5.58
CA PRO A 246 -15.48 -23.07 4.72
C PRO A 246 -14.61 -22.41 3.64
N ILE A 247 -13.37 -22.91 3.50
CA ILE A 247 -12.45 -22.39 2.51
C ILE A 247 -12.88 -22.88 1.12
N PRO A 248 -13.19 -21.96 0.18
CA PRO A 248 -13.58 -22.32 -1.17
C PRO A 248 -12.47 -23.06 -1.91
N GLU A 249 -12.82 -24.00 -2.78
CA GLU A 249 -11.84 -24.74 -3.59
C GLU A 249 -10.97 -23.81 -4.43
N ALA A 250 -11.55 -22.78 -5.02
CA ALA A 250 -10.80 -21.75 -5.75
C ALA A 250 -9.72 -21.07 -4.89
N ALA A 251 -10.01 -20.81 -3.60
CA ALA A 251 -9.01 -20.19 -2.71
C ALA A 251 -7.90 -21.18 -2.31
N ARG A 252 -8.18 -22.49 -2.29
CA ARG A 252 -7.18 -23.52 -1.97
C ARG A 252 -6.21 -23.79 -3.11
N THR A 253 -6.69 -23.71 -4.34
CA THR A 253 -5.96 -24.13 -5.54
C THR A 253 -5.28 -23.01 -6.29
N THR A 254 -5.73 -21.75 -6.08
CA THR A 254 -5.12 -20.57 -6.71
C THR A 254 -3.76 -20.29 -6.09
N THR A 255 -2.76 -20.12 -6.95
CA THR A 255 -1.42 -19.65 -6.59
C THR A 255 -1.16 -18.27 -7.17
N LEU A 256 -0.20 -17.54 -6.60
CA LEU A 256 0.23 -16.27 -7.20
C LEU A 256 0.77 -16.54 -8.61
N PRO A 257 0.21 -15.92 -9.65
CA PRO A 257 0.76 -16.08 -10.98
C PRO A 257 2.13 -15.42 -11.06
N PRO A 258 3.05 -15.96 -11.88
CA PRO A 258 4.32 -15.30 -12.14
C PRO A 258 4.06 -13.96 -12.82
N VAL A 259 4.89 -12.97 -12.49
CA VAL A 259 4.82 -11.65 -13.14
C VAL A 259 5.17 -11.84 -14.62
N LYS A 260 4.20 -11.60 -15.49
CA LYS A 260 4.38 -11.64 -16.95
C LYS A 260 4.37 -10.23 -17.52
N VAL A 261 5.23 -10.00 -18.51
CA VAL A 261 5.20 -8.80 -19.34
C VAL A 261 4.99 -9.24 -20.79
N THR A 262 3.99 -8.63 -21.42
CA THR A 262 3.76 -8.78 -22.85
C THR A 262 4.07 -7.47 -23.55
N SER A 263 4.77 -7.50 -24.67
CA SER A 263 5.13 -6.32 -25.43
C SER A 263 4.31 -6.23 -26.70
N GLN A 264 3.69 -5.08 -26.91
CA GLN A 264 3.00 -4.71 -28.16
C GLN A 264 3.75 -3.53 -28.79
N LYS A 265 4.20 -3.71 -30.02
CA LYS A 265 4.81 -2.61 -30.77
C LYS A 265 3.74 -1.61 -31.20
N LEU A 266 3.82 -0.38 -30.70
CA LEU A 266 2.93 0.71 -31.12
C LEU A 266 3.40 1.32 -32.47
N THR A 267 4.70 1.54 -32.56
CA THR A 267 5.39 1.99 -33.79
C THR A 267 6.89 1.70 -33.66
N ASP A 268 7.71 2.07 -34.63
CA ASP A 268 9.14 1.84 -34.58
C ASP A 268 9.79 2.51 -33.37
N GLY A 269 10.43 1.69 -32.52
CA GLY A 269 11.09 2.12 -31.30
C GLY A 269 10.16 2.53 -30.16
N ILE A 270 8.86 2.16 -30.21
CA ILE A 270 7.92 2.40 -29.11
C ILE A 270 7.09 1.14 -28.88
N TRP A 271 7.12 0.67 -27.61
CA TRP A 271 6.38 -0.52 -27.17
C TRP A 271 5.52 -0.24 -25.96
N PHE A 272 4.35 -0.82 -25.96
CA PHE A 272 3.44 -0.93 -24.83
C PHE A 272 3.75 -2.21 -24.08
N LEU A 273 4.13 -2.13 -22.80
CA LEU A 273 4.53 -3.23 -21.96
C LEU A 273 3.42 -3.53 -20.94
N ALA A 274 2.55 -4.47 -21.31
CA ALA A 274 1.38 -4.89 -20.54
C ALA A 274 1.68 -6.12 -19.67
N GLY A 275 0.68 -6.59 -18.94
CA GLY A 275 0.74 -7.82 -18.14
C GLY A 275 0.49 -7.59 -16.66
N GLY A 276 -0.62 -6.96 -16.34
CA GLY A 276 -1.08 -6.65 -14.98
C GLY A 276 -2.13 -5.55 -15.03
N SER A 277 -2.42 -4.94 -13.90
CA SER A 277 -3.35 -3.81 -13.78
C SER A 277 -2.76 -2.49 -14.29
N HIS A 278 -1.42 -2.42 -14.37
CA HIS A 278 -0.67 -1.21 -14.76
C HIS A 278 0.35 -1.56 -15.84
N ASN A 279 0.50 -0.67 -16.79
CA ASN A 279 1.37 -0.82 -17.94
C ASN A 279 2.57 0.12 -17.84
N SER A 280 3.57 -0.11 -18.72
CA SER A 280 4.69 0.80 -18.94
C SER A 280 4.89 1.00 -20.42
N ILE A 281 5.51 2.12 -20.80
CA ILE A 281 5.84 2.39 -22.21
C ILE A 281 7.36 2.46 -22.33
N LEU A 282 7.89 1.71 -23.31
CA LEU A 282 9.29 1.78 -23.68
C LEU A 282 9.47 2.64 -24.91
N VAL A 283 10.37 3.63 -24.83
CA VAL A 283 10.76 4.49 -25.96
C VAL A 283 12.24 4.33 -26.20
N GLU A 284 12.59 3.91 -27.42
CA GLU A 284 13.97 3.69 -27.85
C GLU A 284 14.56 4.94 -28.52
N TYR A 285 15.72 5.34 -28.04
CA TYR A 285 16.59 6.37 -28.63
C TYR A 285 17.85 5.73 -29.23
N PRO A 286 18.67 6.45 -30.00
CA PRO A 286 19.82 5.86 -30.67
C PRO A 286 20.76 5.09 -29.74
N THR A 287 21.04 5.59 -28.54
CA THR A 287 22.03 5.01 -27.61
C THR A 287 21.48 4.63 -26.26
N TYR A 288 20.20 4.89 -25.98
CA TYR A 288 19.57 4.60 -24.69
C TYR A 288 18.07 4.36 -24.81
N LEU A 289 17.48 3.95 -23.71
CA LEU A 289 16.04 3.73 -23.56
C LEU A 289 15.46 4.73 -22.55
N VAL A 290 14.20 5.08 -22.75
CA VAL A 290 13.34 5.79 -21.80
C VAL A 290 12.21 4.86 -21.43
N MET A 291 12.00 4.66 -20.15
CA MET A 291 10.84 3.97 -19.62
C MET A 291 9.83 4.99 -19.09
N ILE A 292 8.56 4.82 -19.38
CA ILE A 292 7.48 5.58 -18.81
C ILE A 292 6.72 4.65 -17.89
N GLU A 293 6.68 4.97 -16.63
CA GLU A 293 6.08 4.33 -15.47
C GLU A 293 6.82 3.11 -14.91
N ALA A 294 6.85 3.07 -13.57
CA ALA A 294 7.42 1.99 -12.76
C ALA A 294 6.39 1.51 -11.71
N PRO A 295 5.31 0.84 -12.16
CA PRO A 295 4.19 0.55 -11.30
C PRO A 295 4.46 -0.60 -10.32
N LEU A 296 3.63 -0.68 -9.28
CA LEU A 296 3.44 -1.76 -8.32
C LEU A 296 4.66 -2.00 -7.42
N ASP A 297 5.69 -2.72 -7.91
CA ASP A 297 6.80 -3.19 -7.09
C ASP A 297 8.07 -3.50 -7.91
N GLU A 298 9.11 -3.97 -7.20
CA GLU A 298 10.37 -4.40 -7.80
C GLU A 298 10.19 -5.59 -8.75
N ALA A 299 9.33 -6.55 -8.43
CA ALA A 299 9.14 -7.74 -9.26
C ALA A 299 8.58 -7.36 -10.63
N ARG A 300 7.59 -6.45 -10.66
CA ARG A 300 7.04 -5.90 -11.91
C ARG A 300 8.09 -5.12 -12.69
N SER A 301 8.82 -4.21 -12.04
CA SER A 301 9.86 -3.41 -12.70
C SER A 301 10.99 -4.27 -13.24
N THR A 302 11.40 -5.32 -12.51
CA THR A 302 12.43 -6.27 -12.98
C THR A 302 11.97 -7.00 -14.25
N ALA A 303 10.72 -7.45 -14.30
CA ALA A 303 10.17 -8.11 -15.48
C ALA A 303 10.08 -7.15 -16.68
N VAL A 304 9.66 -5.89 -16.46
CA VAL A 304 9.61 -4.84 -17.49
C VAL A 304 11.01 -4.53 -18.02
N ILE A 305 12.00 -4.38 -17.15
CA ILE A 305 13.41 -4.14 -17.54
C ILE A 305 13.96 -5.32 -18.35
N ALA A 306 13.65 -6.55 -17.95
CA ALA A 306 14.08 -7.75 -18.68
C ALA A 306 13.47 -7.79 -20.09
N GLU A 307 12.20 -7.42 -20.26
CA GLU A 307 11.56 -7.36 -21.55
C GLU A 307 12.14 -6.23 -22.43
N ALA A 308 12.38 -5.05 -21.84
CA ALA A 308 13.02 -3.93 -22.53
C ALA A 308 14.41 -4.31 -23.07
N LYS A 309 15.21 -5.06 -22.29
CA LYS A 309 16.54 -5.56 -22.72
C LYS A 309 16.47 -6.59 -23.85
N LYS A 310 15.35 -7.33 -24.00
CA LYS A 310 15.13 -8.22 -25.15
C LYS A 310 14.77 -7.43 -26.43
N LEU A 311 13.91 -6.40 -26.27
CA LEU A 311 13.44 -5.57 -27.39
C LEU A 311 14.55 -4.69 -27.96
N ALA A 312 15.40 -4.14 -27.10
CA ALA A 312 16.51 -3.27 -27.47
C ALA A 312 17.78 -3.65 -26.69
N PRO A 313 18.47 -4.71 -27.09
CA PRO A 313 19.67 -5.18 -26.40
C PRO A 313 20.79 -4.13 -26.46
N ASN A 314 21.64 -4.15 -25.41
CA ASN A 314 22.83 -3.28 -25.27
C ASN A 314 22.54 -1.79 -25.08
N LYS A 315 21.28 -1.37 -24.90
CA LYS A 315 20.94 0.02 -24.56
C LYS A 315 20.56 0.13 -23.07
N PRO A 316 21.17 1.04 -22.31
CA PRO A 316 20.79 1.27 -20.92
C PRO A 316 19.44 2.00 -20.87
N ILE A 317 18.64 1.72 -19.85
CA ILE A 317 17.47 2.53 -19.49
C ILE A 317 18.00 3.78 -18.78
N LYS A 318 18.22 4.84 -19.52
CA LYS A 318 18.83 6.09 -19.04
C LYS A 318 17.87 6.93 -18.22
N TYR A 319 16.60 6.94 -18.60
CA TYR A 319 15.57 7.72 -17.95
C TYR A 319 14.36 6.86 -17.61
N LEU A 320 13.82 7.10 -16.40
CA LEU A 320 12.47 6.71 -16.03
C LEU A 320 11.61 7.95 -15.89
N ILE A 321 10.50 8.04 -16.59
CA ILE A 321 9.45 9.03 -16.36
C ILE A 321 8.44 8.40 -15.42
N ASN A 322 8.28 8.96 -14.22
CA ASN A 322 7.23 8.59 -13.29
C ASN A 322 6.16 9.66 -13.31
N THR A 323 4.94 9.28 -13.70
CA THR A 323 3.84 10.21 -13.95
C THR A 323 3.36 10.92 -12.70
N HIS A 324 3.32 10.23 -11.55
CA HIS A 324 2.97 10.78 -10.25
C HIS A 324 3.40 9.85 -9.10
N HIS A 325 3.18 10.29 -7.85
CA HIS A 325 3.75 9.64 -6.67
C HIS A 325 2.85 8.59 -6.01
N HIS A 326 1.68 8.27 -6.54
CA HIS A 326 0.84 7.21 -5.97
C HIS A 326 1.58 5.87 -5.92
N PHE A 327 1.32 5.06 -4.88
CA PHE A 327 2.13 3.88 -4.60
C PHE A 327 2.07 2.83 -5.71
N ASP A 328 0.92 2.69 -6.34
CA ASP A 328 0.71 1.80 -7.48
C ASP A 328 1.42 2.25 -8.76
N HIS A 329 1.84 3.52 -8.87
CA HIS A 329 2.64 4.08 -9.97
C HIS A 329 4.11 4.27 -9.62
N SER A 330 4.46 4.30 -8.35
CA SER A 330 5.81 4.60 -7.89
C SER A 330 6.52 3.44 -7.18
N GLY A 331 5.85 2.33 -6.92
CA GLY A 331 6.40 1.21 -6.15
C GLY A 331 7.65 0.56 -6.78
N GLY A 332 7.83 0.70 -8.09
CA GLY A 332 9.00 0.20 -8.79
C GLY A 332 10.12 1.21 -9.05
N VAL A 333 9.94 2.50 -8.71
CA VAL A 333 10.90 3.57 -9.04
C VAL A 333 12.30 3.29 -8.46
N ARG A 334 12.37 2.74 -7.25
CA ARG A 334 13.64 2.36 -6.61
C ARG A 334 14.44 1.34 -7.42
N THR A 335 13.77 0.43 -8.14
CA THR A 335 14.43 -0.54 -9.03
C THR A 335 15.20 0.15 -10.16
N TYR A 336 14.63 1.21 -10.74
CA TYR A 336 15.30 1.99 -11.78
C TYR A 336 16.45 2.85 -11.23
N VAL A 337 16.35 3.35 -9.99
CA VAL A 337 17.49 3.97 -9.31
C VAL A 337 18.62 2.96 -9.14
N ALA A 338 18.33 1.73 -8.75
CA ALA A 338 19.33 0.65 -8.66
C ALA A 338 19.96 0.29 -10.02
N GLU A 339 19.20 0.37 -11.13
CA GLU A 339 19.77 0.23 -12.49
C GLU A 339 20.63 1.44 -12.90
N GLY A 340 20.49 2.60 -12.25
CA GLY A 340 21.24 3.83 -12.55
C GLY A 340 20.51 4.82 -13.43
N SER A 341 19.20 4.66 -13.58
CA SER A 341 18.34 5.59 -14.35
C SER A 341 18.19 6.92 -13.63
N THR A 342 18.10 8.00 -14.40
CA THR A 342 17.66 9.32 -13.90
C THR A 342 16.15 9.36 -13.90
N ILE A 343 15.56 9.77 -12.79
CA ILE A 343 14.11 9.86 -12.60
C ILE A 343 13.61 11.23 -13.06
N ILE A 344 12.70 11.24 -14.03
CA ILE A 344 11.99 12.44 -14.47
C ILE A 344 10.61 12.41 -13.81
N THR A 345 10.31 13.40 -13.00
CA THR A 345 9.04 13.46 -12.25
C THR A 345 8.64 14.90 -11.98
N HIS A 346 7.39 15.14 -11.57
CA HIS A 346 6.95 16.48 -11.19
C HIS A 346 7.79 17.05 -10.03
N GLU A 347 8.02 18.37 -10.00
CA GLU A 347 8.91 18.98 -9.00
C GLU A 347 8.51 18.69 -7.56
N MET A 348 7.20 18.56 -7.27
CA MET A 348 6.69 18.25 -5.92
C MET A 348 7.11 16.88 -5.41
N ASN A 349 7.42 15.93 -6.28
CA ASN A 349 7.69 14.55 -5.90
C ASN A 349 9.13 14.33 -5.44
N LYS A 350 10.10 15.17 -5.86
CA LYS A 350 11.52 14.97 -5.55
C LYS A 350 11.78 14.89 -4.04
N ALA A 351 11.35 15.91 -3.30
CA ALA A 351 11.58 15.95 -1.85
C ALA A 351 10.86 14.81 -1.12
N TYR A 352 9.69 14.43 -1.61
CA TYR A 352 8.94 13.28 -1.09
C TYR A 352 9.74 11.97 -1.26
N TYR A 353 10.24 11.66 -2.45
CA TYR A 353 11.04 10.46 -2.68
C TYR A 353 12.34 10.47 -1.87
N GLU A 354 13.03 11.61 -1.84
CA GLU A 354 14.26 11.75 -1.04
C GLU A 354 14.02 11.53 0.46
N GLN A 355 12.82 11.82 0.96
CA GLN A 355 12.44 11.56 2.36
C GLN A 355 11.96 10.12 2.55
N ALA A 356 11.05 9.62 1.72
CA ALA A 356 10.50 8.27 1.82
C ALA A 356 11.60 7.20 1.74
N TRP A 357 12.57 7.39 0.84
CA TRP A 357 13.67 6.44 0.63
C TRP A 357 14.77 6.45 1.69
N LYS A 358 14.65 7.30 2.72
CA LYS A 358 15.50 7.20 3.93
C LYS A 358 15.02 6.11 4.89
N ALA A 359 13.78 5.67 4.76
CA ALA A 359 13.24 4.57 5.55
C ALA A 359 14.03 3.27 5.26
N PRO A 360 14.24 2.42 6.28
CA PRO A 360 14.89 1.13 6.07
C PRO A 360 14.01 0.20 5.22
N HIS A 361 14.63 -0.67 4.45
CA HIS A 361 14.02 -1.76 3.72
C HIS A 361 14.64 -3.07 4.19
N THR A 362 14.42 -3.43 5.47
CA THR A 362 15.05 -4.60 6.09
C THR A 362 14.14 -5.83 6.12
N LEU A 363 12.83 -5.62 6.09
CA LEU A 363 11.85 -6.72 6.07
C LEU A 363 11.85 -7.44 4.73
N GLU A 364 11.91 -6.69 3.64
CA GLU A 364 12.04 -7.19 2.26
C GLU A 364 13.03 -6.31 1.51
N PRO A 365 14.36 -6.58 1.62
CA PRO A 365 15.38 -5.73 1.01
C PRO A 365 15.32 -5.76 -0.51
N ASP A 366 14.98 -4.63 -1.13
CA ASP A 366 14.98 -4.44 -2.57
C ASP A 366 16.42 -4.27 -3.12
N ARG A 367 16.58 -4.21 -4.45
CA ARG A 367 17.88 -4.04 -5.11
C ARG A 367 18.61 -2.76 -4.69
N LEU A 368 17.87 -1.67 -4.43
CA LEU A 368 18.47 -0.42 -4.00
C LEU A 368 18.98 -0.50 -2.56
N ALA A 369 18.28 -1.23 -1.67
CA ALA A 369 18.75 -1.50 -0.31
C ALA A 369 19.99 -2.42 -0.30
N GLN A 370 20.00 -3.44 -1.19
CA GLN A 370 21.13 -4.38 -1.32
C GLN A 370 22.36 -3.74 -1.97
N ASN A 371 22.20 -2.79 -2.89
CA ASN A 371 23.27 -2.06 -3.58
C ASN A 371 22.93 -0.57 -3.68
N PRO A 372 23.15 0.20 -2.62
CA PRO A 372 22.72 1.60 -2.53
C PRO A 372 23.32 2.49 -3.62
N LYS A 373 22.48 3.24 -4.29
CA LYS A 373 22.86 4.29 -5.23
C LYS A 373 22.15 5.59 -4.90
N LYS A 374 22.81 6.70 -5.15
CA LYS A 374 22.21 8.02 -5.00
C LYS A 374 21.24 8.26 -6.16
N PRO A 375 19.96 8.60 -5.91
CA PRO A 375 19.01 8.93 -6.97
C PRO A 375 19.40 10.24 -7.67
N THR A 376 19.16 10.28 -8.98
CA THR A 376 19.32 11.47 -9.80
C THR A 376 17.95 11.85 -10.35
N PHE A 377 17.59 13.13 -10.23
CA PHE A 377 16.27 13.65 -10.65
C PHE A 377 16.39 14.74 -11.70
N ILE A 378 15.47 14.72 -12.66
CA ILE A 378 15.06 15.86 -13.47
C ILE A 378 13.63 16.19 -13.06
N THR A 379 13.40 17.42 -12.62
CA THR A 379 12.08 17.85 -12.17
C THR A 379 11.35 18.64 -13.25
N VAL A 380 10.07 18.35 -13.41
CA VAL A 380 9.19 19.04 -14.36
C VAL A 380 8.27 19.97 -13.59
N LYS A 381 8.20 21.23 -13.97
CA LYS A 381 7.28 22.22 -13.42
C LYS A 381 6.15 22.53 -14.40
N ASP A 382 6.51 22.96 -15.63
CA ASP A 382 5.54 23.37 -16.63
C ASP A 382 5.60 22.46 -17.86
N LYS A 383 6.77 22.27 -18.42
CA LYS A 383 7.05 21.41 -19.57
C LYS A 383 8.50 20.93 -19.50
N TYR A 384 8.73 19.70 -19.92
CA TYR A 384 10.07 19.20 -20.23
C TYR A 384 10.08 18.50 -21.57
N THR A 385 11.12 18.75 -22.37
CA THR A 385 11.30 18.10 -23.69
C THR A 385 12.59 17.30 -23.69
N LEU A 386 12.49 16.01 -23.96
CA LEU A 386 13.63 15.14 -24.25
C LEU A 386 13.70 14.90 -25.74
N ALA A 387 14.74 15.39 -26.40
CA ALA A 387 14.93 15.24 -27.84
C ALA A 387 16.33 14.70 -28.16
N ASP A 388 16.38 13.66 -28.99
CA ASP A 388 17.62 13.05 -29.47
C ASP A 388 17.33 12.19 -30.70
N GLY A 389 18.29 12.13 -31.65
CA GLY A 389 18.20 11.27 -32.84
C GLY A 389 16.96 11.45 -33.71
N GLY A 390 16.38 12.65 -33.75
CA GLY A 390 15.18 12.94 -34.55
C GLY A 390 13.87 12.48 -33.94
N ARG A 391 13.90 12.00 -32.67
CA ARG A 391 12.71 11.74 -31.84
C ARG A 391 12.65 12.75 -30.69
N SER A 392 11.45 13.24 -30.43
CA SER A 392 11.17 14.07 -29.25
C SER A 392 10.04 13.48 -28.42
N LEU A 393 10.09 13.71 -27.13
CA LEU A 393 9.11 13.35 -26.14
C LEU A 393 8.89 14.60 -25.27
N GLU A 394 7.64 14.96 -25.09
CA GLU A 394 7.23 16.13 -24.33
C GLU A 394 6.44 15.70 -23.10
N ILE A 395 6.79 16.23 -21.95
CA ILE A 395 6.16 15.91 -20.65
C ILE A 395 5.45 17.16 -20.17
N TYR A 396 4.18 17.02 -19.82
CA TYR A 396 3.32 18.09 -19.35
C TYR A 396 2.61 17.71 -18.06
N PRO A 397 2.64 18.54 -17.00
CA PRO A 397 1.69 18.42 -15.91
C PRO A 397 0.26 18.70 -16.39
N LEU A 398 -0.69 17.96 -15.84
CA LEU A 398 -2.12 18.20 -16.05
C LEU A 398 -2.61 19.36 -15.19
N GLU A 399 -3.18 20.39 -15.79
CA GLU A 399 -3.78 21.49 -15.05
C GLU A 399 -5.20 21.16 -14.62
N GLY A 400 -5.56 21.51 -13.39
CA GLY A 400 -6.91 21.34 -12.85
C GLY A 400 -7.29 19.90 -12.52
N ASP A 401 -6.32 19.01 -12.44
CA ASP A 401 -6.55 17.62 -12.07
C ASP A 401 -6.99 17.48 -10.61
N THR A 402 -7.90 16.53 -10.35
CA THR A 402 -8.40 16.21 -9.00
C THR A 402 -7.86 14.88 -8.48
N HIS A 403 -7.23 14.08 -9.33
CA HIS A 403 -6.62 12.80 -8.96
C HIS A 403 -5.28 13.01 -8.25
N ASN A 404 -4.40 13.84 -8.84
CA ASN A 404 -3.07 14.13 -8.26
C ASN A 404 -2.54 15.48 -8.74
N GLY A 405 -2.17 16.35 -7.82
CA GLY A 405 -1.68 17.70 -8.13
C GLY A 405 -0.36 17.77 -8.91
N GLY A 406 0.32 16.66 -9.09
CA GLY A 406 1.55 16.52 -9.87
C GLY A 406 1.45 15.45 -10.96
N LEU A 407 0.24 15.10 -11.39
CA LEU A 407 0.03 14.15 -12.46
C LEU A 407 0.56 14.71 -13.79
N MET A 408 1.35 13.91 -14.50
CA MET A 408 1.95 14.27 -15.77
C MET A 408 1.50 13.31 -16.88
N MET A 409 1.32 13.86 -18.08
CA MET A 409 1.18 13.11 -19.31
C MET A 409 2.42 13.24 -20.18
N VAL A 410 2.65 12.26 -21.05
CA VAL A 410 3.79 12.22 -21.95
C VAL A 410 3.30 12.15 -23.39
N TYR A 411 3.72 13.10 -24.23
CA TYR A 411 3.33 13.18 -25.63
C TYR A 411 4.52 12.95 -26.57
N LEU A 412 4.31 12.12 -27.59
CA LEU A 412 5.27 11.86 -28.65
C LEU A 412 4.75 12.51 -29.94
N PRO A 413 5.22 13.73 -30.29
CA PRO A 413 4.63 14.54 -31.32
C PRO A 413 4.69 13.91 -32.74
N LYS A 414 5.81 13.27 -33.07
CA LYS A 414 6.01 12.63 -34.37
C LYS A 414 5.06 11.45 -34.58
N GLU A 415 4.87 10.66 -33.52
CA GLU A 415 4.05 9.46 -33.55
C GLU A 415 2.57 9.75 -33.19
N LYS A 416 2.28 10.95 -32.68
CA LYS A 416 0.95 11.39 -32.22
C LYS A 416 0.37 10.48 -31.13
N ILE A 417 1.25 9.98 -30.27
CA ILE A 417 0.90 9.10 -29.15
C ILE A 417 0.92 9.91 -27.87
N LEU A 418 -0.16 9.83 -27.08
CA LEU A 418 -0.26 10.35 -25.73
C LEU A 418 -0.24 9.19 -24.74
N VAL A 419 0.65 9.27 -23.75
CA VAL A 419 0.67 8.36 -22.59
C VAL A 419 0.14 9.11 -21.39
N GLU A 420 -0.81 8.52 -20.68
CA GLU A 420 -1.40 9.07 -19.47
C GLU A 420 -1.67 7.94 -18.46
N ALA A 421 -1.91 8.28 -17.19
CA ALA A 421 -2.00 7.30 -16.11
C ALA A 421 -3.44 7.04 -15.65
N ASP A 422 -4.07 8.00 -14.95
CA ASP A 422 -5.28 7.73 -14.16
C ASP A 422 -6.52 8.49 -14.57
N ASP A 423 -6.40 9.46 -15.46
CA ASP A 423 -7.54 10.24 -15.92
C ASP A 423 -8.42 9.49 -16.93
N PHE A 424 -7.86 8.47 -17.58
CA PHE A 424 -8.57 7.66 -18.57
C PHE A 424 -8.12 6.20 -18.50
N SER A 425 -9.03 5.27 -18.73
CA SER A 425 -8.71 3.84 -18.88
C SER A 425 -9.63 3.20 -19.91
N TRP A 426 -9.10 2.21 -20.67
CA TRP A 426 -9.88 1.56 -21.71
C TRP A 426 -9.61 0.04 -21.75
N PRO A 427 -10.66 -0.79 -21.84
CA PRO A 427 -12.07 -0.42 -21.62
C PRO A 427 -12.27 0.19 -20.23
N ALA A 428 -13.31 1.00 -20.03
CA ALA A 428 -13.55 1.72 -18.79
C ALA A 428 -13.61 0.78 -17.56
N GLY A 429 -14.00 -0.46 -17.76
CA GLY A 429 -13.98 -1.50 -16.74
C GLY A 429 -14.85 -1.16 -15.54
N THR A 430 -14.23 -1.16 -14.35
CA THR A 430 -14.89 -0.83 -13.08
C THR A 430 -14.91 0.66 -12.76
N ARG A 431 -14.25 1.49 -13.55
CA ARG A 431 -14.22 2.95 -13.33
C ARG A 431 -15.53 3.58 -13.80
N SER A 432 -16.15 4.36 -12.95
CA SER A 432 -17.46 4.98 -13.23
C SER A 432 -17.72 6.18 -12.31
N GLY A 433 -18.84 6.85 -12.54
CA GLY A 433 -19.34 7.93 -11.70
C GLY A 433 -18.81 9.33 -12.06
N PRO A 434 -19.33 10.38 -11.39
CA PRO A 434 -19.04 11.77 -11.74
C PRO A 434 -17.56 12.13 -11.71
N ARG A 435 -16.80 11.56 -10.78
CA ARG A 435 -15.35 11.84 -10.65
C ARG A 435 -14.56 11.24 -11.80
N TYR A 436 -14.89 10.03 -12.26
CA TYR A 436 -14.26 9.42 -13.44
C TYR A 436 -14.57 10.23 -14.70
N HIS A 437 -15.81 10.67 -14.87
CA HIS A 437 -16.17 11.55 -15.98
C HIS A 437 -15.39 12.89 -15.90
N ALA A 438 -15.27 13.50 -14.71
CA ALA A 438 -14.52 14.74 -14.53
C ALA A 438 -13.03 14.59 -14.91
N ASN A 439 -12.39 13.47 -14.60
CA ASN A 439 -11.02 13.18 -14.99
C ASN A 439 -10.88 13.08 -16.51
N ASN A 440 -11.79 12.35 -17.19
CA ASN A 440 -11.80 12.26 -18.65
C ASN A 440 -11.96 13.66 -19.30
N VAL A 441 -12.86 14.48 -18.77
CA VAL A 441 -13.05 15.87 -19.23
C VAL A 441 -11.79 16.70 -19.01
N ASN A 442 -11.12 16.54 -17.87
CA ASN A 442 -9.89 17.26 -17.55
C ASN A 442 -8.77 16.92 -18.52
N LEU A 443 -8.53 15.63 -18.75
CA LEU A 443 -7.53 15.16 -19.72
C LEU A 443 -7.80 15.74 -21.12
N TYR A 444 -9.06 15.64 -21.59
CA TYR A 444 -9.43 16.14 -22.92
C TYR A 444 -9.23 17.65 -23.04
N ARG A 445 -9.60 18.43 -22.03
CA ARG A 445 -9.34 19.88 -21.96
C ARG A 445 -7.85 20.23 -22.01
N ASN A 446 -7.00 19.45 -21.34
CA ASN A 446 -5.56 19.64 -21.36
C ASN A 446 -4.98 19.36 -22.76
N ILE A 447 -5.45 18.32 -23.45
CA ILE A 447 -5.09 18.04 -24.85
C ILE A 447 -5.44 19.23 -25.75
N GLN A 448 -6.65 19.78 -25.60
CA GLN A 448 -7.11 20.94 -26.36
C GLN A 448 -6.33 22.21 -26.02
N ARG A 449 -6.12 22.52 -24.74
CA ARG A 449 -5.38 23.69 -24.27
C ARG A 449 -3.96 23.73 -24.83
N LEU A 450 -3.29 22.59 -24.85
CA LEU A 450 -1.93 22.42 -25.34
C LEU A 450 -1.87 22.25 -26.87
N LYS A 451 -3.02 22.14 -27.52
CA LYS A 451 -3.15 21.93 -28.98
C LYS A 451 -2.37 20.71 -29.47
N LEU A 452 -2.43 19.62 -28.72
CA LEU A 452 -1.73 18.38 -29.06
C LEU A 452 -2.49 17.64 -30.17
N ASP A 453 -1.78 17.27 -31.24
CA ASP A 453 -2.33 16.48 -32.35
C ASP A 453 -2.23 14.98 -31.99
N VAL A 454 -3.11 14.53 -31.09
CA VAL A 454 -3.14 13.15 -30.62
C VAL A 454 -3.94 12.26 -31.56
N LYS A 455 -3.37 11.13 -31.96
CA LYS A 455 -4.06 10.07 -32.69
C LYS A 455 -4.40 8.88 -31.78
N THR A 456 -3.48 8.50 -30.93
CA THR A 456 -3.58 7.32 -30.06
C THR A 456 -3.30 7.70 -28.63
N ILE A 457 -4.13 7.23 -27.70
CA ILE A 457 -3.85 7.25 -26.27
C ILE A 457 -3.33 5.87 -25.89
N ALA A 458 -2.22 5.82 -25.18
CA ALA A 458 -1.66 4.63 -24.54
C ALA A 458 -1.81 4.77 -23.03
N PRO A 459 -2.97 4.37 -22.47
CA PRO A 459 -3.24 4.53 -21.04
C PRO A 459 -2.42 3.54 -20.23
N LEU A 460 -1.94 3.96 -19.07
CA LEU A 460 -1.23 3.04 -18.15
C LEU A 460 -2.20 2.08 -17.46
N HIS A 461 -3.51 2.36 -17.55
CA HIS A 461 -4.59 1.45 -17.16
C HIS A 461 -5.44 1.06 -18.39
N GLY A 462 -5.21 -0.14 -18.92
CA GLY A 462 -5.99 -0.66 -20.05
C GLY A 462 -5.16 -0.92 -21.29
N GLU A 463 -5.71 -0.60 -22.47
CA GLU A 463 -5.07 -0.87 -23.76
C GLU A 463 -5.05 0.37 -24.67
N PRO A 464 -4.11 0.46 -25.64
CA PRO A 464 -4.00 1.59 -26.54
C PRO A 464 -5.24 1.73 -27.42
N VAL A 465 -5.76 2.96 -27.52
CA VAL A 465 -6.99 3.26 -28.30
C VAL A 465 -6.88 4.60 -29.04
N PRO A 466 -7.72 4.84 -30.06
CA PRO A 466 -7.84 6.16 -30.68
C PRO A 466 -8.33 7.23 -29.69
N LEU A 467 -7.91 8.48 -29.89
CA LEU A 467 -8.38 9.65 -29.12
C LEU A 467 -9.91 9.74 -29.05
N SER A 468 -10.61 9.31 -30.10
CA SER A 468 -12.08 9.35 -30.18
C SER A 468 -12.79 8.60 -29.06
N GLU A 469 -12.14 7.64 -28.40
CA GLU A 469 -12.73 6.93 -27.24
C GLU A 469 -12.77 7.83 -25.99
N LEU A 470 -11.72 8.64 -25.77
CA LEU A 470 -11.74 9.67 -24.75
C LEU A 470 -12.75 10.77 -25.07
N GLU A 471 -12.82 11.23 -26.34
CA GLU A 471 -13.77 12.27 -26.77
C GLU A 471 -15.21 11.88 -26.45
N LYS A 472 -15.60 10.64 -26.75
CA LYS A 472 -16.92 10.11 -26.41
C LYS A 472 -17.23 10.20 -24.92
N LEU A 473 -16.27 9.82 -24.05
CA LEU A 473 -16.44 9.84 -22.60
C LEU A 473 -16.39 11.26 -22.01
N ALA A 474 -15.63 12.16 -22.62
CA ALA A 474 -15.48 13.54 -22.13
C ALA A 474 -16.64 14.47 -22.58
N THR A 475 -17.41 14.08 -23.60
CA THR A 475 -18.50 14.88 -24.17
C THR A 475 -19.89 14.28 -23.94
N SER A 476 -19.98 13.09 -23.35
CA SER A 476 -21.24 12.45 -22.91
C SER A 476 -21.66 12.99 -21.54
#